data_ed15c37fc99ad266b2802840d7797157
#
_entry.id   ed15c37fc99ad266b2802840d7797157
#
_cell.length_a   1.000
_cell.length_b   1.000
_cell.length_c   1.000
_cell.angle_alpha   90.00
_cell.angle_beta   90.00
_cell.angle_gamma   90.00
#
_symmetry.space_group_name_H-M   'P 1'
#
loop_
_entity.id
_entity.type
_entity.pdbx_description
1 polymer ?
#
loop_
_entity_poly.entity_id
_entity_poly.type
_entity_poly.pdbx_seq_one_letter_code
_entity_poly.pdbx_strand_id
1 'polypeptide(L)'
;VPGGIEEVGFLEKHLFGTFRNGLAASGEDFKKEASNYGIIHLAMHGVLNNENPILSSLVFSEDSSAVEDNFLRAYEIAQLELNADLVVLSACETGYGKFQQGEGVMSLAHSFSYAGASSVLMSLWQVNDFSTSQIMKNFYLNLACGSSKELALRKAKLDYLANKENQAAVLHPAFWAAFVQTGDIEPLEL
;
A
#
# COMPACT_ATOMS: atom_id res chain seq x y z
N VAL A 1 -6.11 2.43 -10.72
CA VAL A 1 -5.70 3.73 -10.13
C VAL A 1 -4.57 4.29 -11.00
N PRO A 2 -4.73 5.49 -11.64
CA PRO A 2 -3.69 6.04 -12.53
C PRO A 2 -2.35 6.24 -11.83
N GLY A 3 -2.34 6.75 -10.59
CA GLY A 3 -1.12 6.91 -9.79
C GLY A 3 -0.42 5.61 -9.46
N GLY A 4 -1.17 4.53 -9.26
CA GLY A 4 -0.61 3.19 -9.04
C GLY A 4 0.20 2.67 -10.23
N ILE A 5 -0.22 2.98 -11.46
CA ILE A 5 0.56 2.62 -12.67
C ILE A 5 1.91 3.34 -12.68
N GLU A 6 1.94 4.62 -12.29
CA GLU A 6 3.18 5.39 -12.16
C GLU A 6 4.09 4.86 -11.06
N GLU A 7 3.54 4.48 -9.92
CA GLU A 7 4.30 3.89 -8.81
C GLU A 7 4.93 2.56 -9.23
N VAL A 8 4.12 1.65 -9.75
CA VAL A 8 4.60 0.32 -10.20
C VAL A 8 5.63 0.48 -11.31
N GLY A 9 5.41 1.36 -12.29
CA GLY A 9 6.37 1.62 -13.37
C GLY A 9 7.69 2.25 -12.88
N PHE A 10 7.68 2.96 -11.75
CA PHE A 10 8.89 3.42 -11.08
C PHE A 10 9.59 2.26 -10.37
N LEU A 11 8.85 1.45 -9.61
CA LEU A 11 9.40 0.32 -8.86
C LEU A 11 10.04 -0.72 -9.79
N GLU A 12 9.41 -1.03 -10.92
CA GLU A 12 9.92 -1.96 -11.94
C GLU A 12 11.30 -1.56 -12.49
N LYS A 13 11.61 -0.26 -12.51
CA LYS A 13 12.91 0.26 -12.96
C LYS A 13 13.99 0.24 -11.88
N HIS A 14 13.63 0.16 -10.60
CA HIS A 14 14.55 0.36 -9.49
C HIS A 14 14.67 -0.85 -8.56
N LEU A 15 13.74 -1.79 -8.63
CA LEU A 15 13.73 -2.99 -7.79
C LEU A 15 13.61 -4.25 -8.64
N PHE A 16 14.14 -5.35 -8.13
CA PHE A 16 13.93 -6.67 -8.72
C PHE A 16 12.66 -7.29 -8.13
N GLY A 17 11.81 -7.85 -8.99
CA GLY A 17 10.58 -8.47 -8.52
C GLY A 17 9.57 -8.77 -9.62
N THR A 18 8.38 -9.18 -9.22
CA THR A 18 7.23 -9.41 -10.09
C THR A 18 6.29 -8.21 -10.01
N PHE A 19 6.04 -7.60 -11.15
CA PHE A 19 5.16 -6.42 -11.26
C PHE A 19 3.94 -6.77 -12.09
N ARG A 20 2.75 -6.57 -11.54
CA ARG A 20 1.48 -6.92 -12.19
C ARG A 20 0.56 -5.70 -12.23
N ASN A 21 0.04 -5.40 -13.40
CA ASN A 21 -0.84 -4.26 -13.66
C ASN A 21 -2.10 -4.69 -14.40
N GLY A 22 -3.18 -3.96 -14.20
CA GLY A 22 -4.45 -4.19 -14.90
C GLY A 22 -4.93 -5.62 -14.71
N LEU A 23 -5.35 -6.27 -15.80
CA LEU A 23 -5.90 -7.62 -15.75
C LEU A 23 -4.91 -8.71 -15.28
N ALA A 24 -3.61 -8.44 -15.31
CA ALA A 24 -2.61 -9.35 -14.79
C ALA A 24 -2.51 -9.33 -13.25
N ALA A 25 -3.11 -8.35 -12.58
CA ALA A 25 -3.15 -8.27 -11.12
C ALA A 25 -4.35 -9.07 -10.58
N SER A 26 -4.23 -10.37 -10.48
CA SER A 26 -5.28 -11.27 -10.00
C SER A 26 -5.12 -11.59 -8.50
N GLY A 27 -6.23 -11.72 -7.77
CA GLY A 27 -6.24 -12.11 -6.36
C GLY A 27 -5.78 -13.55 -6.14
N GLU A 28 -6.06 -14.44 -7.09
CA GLU A 28 -5.65 -15.84 -7.04
C GLU A 28 -4.13 -15.98 -7.13
N ASP A 29 -3.49 -15.28 -8.08
CA ASP A 29 -2.04 -15.27 -8.20
C ASP A 29 -1.37 -14.65 -6.99
N PHE A 30 -1.96 -13.56 -6.45
CA PHE A 30 -1.49 -12.95 -5.22
C PHE A 30 -1.49 -13.97 -4.06
N LYS A 31 -2.60 -14.67 -3.83
CA LYS A 31 -2.71 -15.70 -2.77
C LYS A 31 -1.64 -16.79 -2.91
N LYS A 32 -1.29 -17.19 -4.15
CA LYS A 32 -0.32 -18.25 -4.43
C LYS A 32 1.14 -17.80 -4.27
N GLU A 33 1.44 -16.57 -4.60
CA GLU A 33 2.83 -16.11 -4.77
C GLU A 33 3.31 -15.18 -3.66
N ALA A 34 2.42 -14.52 -2.92
CA ALA A 34 2.75 -13.46 -1.97
C ALA A 34 3.77 -13.90 -0.89
N SER A 35 3.75 -15.18 -0.47
CA SER A 35 4.70 -15.75 0.48
C SER A 35 6.16 -15.76 0.03
N ASN A 36 6.41 -15.58 -1.28
CA ASN A 36 7.76 -15.63 -1.87
C ASN A 36 8.48 -14.27 -1.85
N TYR A 37 7.82 -13.20 -1.39
CA TYR A 37 8.35 -11.84 -1.51
C TYR A 37 8.55 -11.19 -0.14
N GLY A 38 9.72 -10.57 0.05
CA GLY A 38 10.03 -9.75 1.22
C GLY A 38 9.33 -8.39 1.19
N ILE A 39 9.00 -7.86 -0.01
CA ILE A 39 8.24 -6.62 -0.16
C ILE A 39 6.99 -6.88 -0.98
N ILE A 40 5.85 -6.45 -0.46
CA ILE A 40 4.55 -6.49 -1.14
C ILE A 40 4.04 -5.06 -1.26
N HIS A 41 3.84 -4.57 -2.49
CA HIS A 41 3.30 -3.23 -2.76
C HIS A 41 1.96 -3.33 -3.47
N LEU A 42 0.90 -2.82 -2.84
CA LEU A 42 -0.48 -2.90 -3.30
C LEU A 42 -1.02 -1.49 -3.56
N ALA A 43 -0.95 -1.06 -4.83
CA ALA A 43 -1.47 0.22 -5.32
C ALA A 43 -2.84 0.01 -5.99
N MET A 44 -3.85 -0.31 -5.19
CA MET A 44 -5.18 -0.69 -5.68
C MET A 44 -6.30 -0.14 -4.80
N HIS A 45 -7.55 -0.24 -5.28
CA HIS A 45 -8.71 0.16 -4.51
C HIS A 45 -8.95 -0.76 -3.32
N GLY A 46 -9.33 -0.18 -2.19
CA GLY A 46 -9.81 -0.87 -1.01
C GLY A 46 -11.26 -0.50 -0.72
N VAL A 47 -12.07 -1.46 -0.34
CA VAL A 47 -13.44 -1.25 0.16
C VAL A 47 -13.43 -1.46 1.65
N LEU A 48 -13.62 -0.39 2.42
CA LEU A 48 -13.64 -0.44 3.87
C LEU A 48 -15.05 -0.67 4.40
N ASN A 49 -15.18 -1.61 5.32
CA ASN A 49 -16.41 -1.89 6.03
C ASN A 49 -16.24 -1.45 7.50
N ASN A 50 -16.86 -0.31 7.86
CA ASN A 50 -16.72 0.28 9.18
C ASN A 50 -17.62 -0.41 10.23
N GLU A 51 -18.68 -1.11 9.81
CA GLU A 51 -19.55 -1.86 10.72
C GLU A 51 -18.95 -3.22 11.09
N ASN A 52 -18.28 -3.84 10.11
CA ASN A 52 -17.58 -5.09 10.30
C ASN A 52 -16.21 -5.06 9.60
N PRO A 53 -15.16 -4.54 10.26
CA PRO A 53 -13.86 -4.29 9.66
C PRO A 53 -13.19 -5.52 9.04
N ILE A 54 -13.52 -6.73 9.50
CA ILE A 54 -12.99 -7.98 8.95
C ILE A 54 -13.47 -8.27 7.51
N LEU A 55 -14.56 -7.59 7.08
CA LEU A 55 -15.08 -7.63 5.71
C LEU A 55 -14.50 -6.54 4.81
N SER A 56 -13.65 -5.66 5.34
CA SER A 56 -12.87 -4.76 4.50
C SER A 56 -12.05 -5.56 3.52
N SER A 57 -11.87 -5.07 2.30
CA SER A 57 -11.27 -5.84 1.22
C SER A 57 -10.39 -4.98 0.31
N LEU A 58 -9.44 -5.63 -0.33
CA LEU A 58 -8.71 -5.14 -1.48
C LEU A 58 -9.42 -5.60 -2.75
N VAL A 59 -9.47 -4.75 -3.79
CA VAL A 59 -10.15 -5.03 -5.04
C VAL A 59 -9.12 -5.32 -6.12
N PHE A 60 -9.01 -6.55 -6.52
CA PHE A 60 -8.18 -7.00 -7.63
C PHE A 60 -8.90 -6.82 -8.97
N SER A 61 -8.20 -7.00 -10.07
CA SER A 61 -8.82 -6.95 -11.40
C SER A 61 -9.77 -8.13 -11.59
N GLU A 62 -10.93 -7.86 -12.21
CA GLU A 62 -11.87 -8.91 -12.57
C GLU A 62 -11.29 -9.78 -13.68
N ASP A 63 -11.25 -11.08 -13.45
CA ASP A 63 -11.18 -12.07 -14.49
C ASP A 63 -12.60 -12.61 -14.73
N SER A 64 -13.14 -12.32 -15.90
CA SER A 64 -14.49 -12.78 -16.28
C SER A 64 -14.64 -14.31 -16.35
N SER A 65 -13.55 -15.04 -16.24
CA SER A 65 -13.50 -16.51 -16.15
C SER A 65 -13.34 -17.04 -14.72
N ALA A 66 -13.07 -16.17 -13.74
CA ALA A 66 -12.86 -16.58 -12.36
C ALA A 66 -14.18 -16.99 -11.68
N VAL A 67 -14.11 -18.06 -10.90
CA VAL A 67 -15.24 -18.55 -10.09
C VAL A 67 -15.37 -17.74 -8.79
N GLU A 68 -14.27 -17.13 -8.34
CA GLU A 68 -14.21 -16.29 -7.15
C GLU A 68 -14.41 -14.82 -7.51
N ASP A 69 -14.95 -14.05 -6.56
CA ASP A 69 -15.06 -12.61 -6.70
C ASP A 69 -13.66 -11.95 -6.64
N ASN A 70 -13.55 -10.73 -7.15
CA ASN A 70 -12.29 -9.98 -7.21
C ASN A 70 -11.92 -9.31 -5.88
N PHE A 71 -12.59 -9.64 -4.78
CA PHE A 71 -12.35 -9.08 -3.46
C PHE A 71 -11.47 -10.02 -2.62
N LEU A 72 -10.37 -9.49 -2.10
CA LEU A 72 -9.56 -10.15 -1.07
C LEU A 72 -9.87 -9.51 0.29
N ARG A 73 -10.63 -10.21 1.10
CA ARG A 73 -11.13 -9.69 2.37
C ARG A 73 -10.09 -9.79 3.49
N ALA A 74 -10.21 -8.94 4.49
CA ALA A 74 -9.29 -8.90 5.63
C ALA A 74 -9.13 -10.28 6.31
N TYR A 75 -10.22 -11.05 6.46
CA TYR A 75 -10.15 -12.39 7.03
C TYR A 75 -9.41 -13.40 6.13
N GLU A 76 -9.46 -13.25 4.81
CA GLU A 76 -8.71 -14.09 3.87
C GLU A 76 -7.22 -13.73 3.90
N ILE A 77 -6.90 -12.41 3.97
CA ILE A 77 -5.53 -11.92 4.13
C ILE A 77 -4.90 -12.53 5.39
N ALA A 78 -5.64 -12.53 6.52
CA ALA A 78 -5.17 -13.07 7.78
C ALA A 78 -4.88 -14.59 7.76
N GLN A 79 -5.36 -15.31 6.76
CA GLN A 79 -5.10 -16.75 6.57
C GLN A 79 -3.89 -17.03 5.67
N LEU A 80 -3.30 -15.99 5.07
CA LEU A 80 -2.08 -16.15 4.29
C LEU A 80 -0.88 -16.41 5.22
N GLU A 81 0.14 -17.09 4.68
CA GLU A 81 1.44 -17.27 5.33
C GLU A 81 2.47 -16.42 4.59
N LEU A 82 2.70 -15.21 5.09
CA LEU A 82 3.61 -14.24 4.48
C LEU A 82 4.97 -14.24 5.18
N ASN A 83 6.03 -13.98 4.42
CA ASN A 83 7.38 -13.72 4.92
C ASN A 83 7.82 -12.30 4.55
N ALA A 84 6.88 -11.35 4.53
CA ALA A 84 7.15 -10.01 4.07
C ALA A 84 7.74 -9.13 5.16
N ASP A 85 8.88 -8.51 4.88
CA ASP A 85 9.49 -7.49 5.73
C ASP A 85 8.71 -6.16 5.66
N LEU A 86 8.02 -5.94 4.53
CA LEU A 86 7.25 -4.73 4.31
C LEU A 86 6.05 -4.99 3.40
N VAL A 87 4.87 -4.61 3.87
CA VAL A 87 3.66 -4.47 3.04
C VAL A 87 3.31 -3.00 2.90
N VAL A 88 3.11 -2.52 1.68
CA VAL A 88 2.72 -1.13 1.38
C VAL A 88 1.32 -1.12 0.79
N LEU A 89 0.41 -0.43 1.44
CA LEU A 89 -0.96 -0.17 1.00
C LEU A 89 -1.05 1.30 0.56
N SER A 90 -0.66 1.59 -0.69
CA SER A 90 -0.47 2.97 -1.15
C SER A 90 -1.75 3.66 -1.62
N ALA A 91 -2.75 2.91 -2.05
CA ALA A 91 -4.02 3.45 -2.52
C ALA A 91 -5.17 2.75 -1.80
N CYS A 92 -5.71 3.37 -0.76
CA CYS A 92 -7.01 3.00 -0.22
C CYS A 92 -8.01 4.07 -0.64
N GLU A 93 -8.74 3.84 -1.75
CA GLU A 93 -9.98 4.56 -1.95
C GLU A 93 -10.99 4.04 -0.94
N THR A 94 -11.24 4.84 0.08
CA THR A 94 -12.41 4.65 0.93
C THR A 94 -13.63 4.92 0.07
N GLY A 95 -14.23 3.86 -0.47
CA GLY A 95 -15.49 3.95 -1.19
C GLY A 95 -16.50 4.74 -0.36
N TYR A 96 -17.37 5.47 -1.04
CA TYR A 96 -18.49 6.26 -0.55
C TYR A 96 -18.99 5.83 0.84
N GLY A 97 -18.54 6.48 1.88
CA GLY A 97 -19.01 6.27 3.25
C GLY A 97 -18.60 7.46 4.10
N LYS A 98 -19.46 7.87 5.03
CA LYS A 98 -19.16 8.89 6.02
C LYS A 98 -17.81 8.60 6.66
N PHE A 99 -16.92 9.59 6.65
CA PHE A 99 -15.64 9.58 7.34
C PHE A 99 -15.81 9.06 8.78
N GLN A 100 -15.55 7.79 9.00
CA GLN A 100 -15.42 7.20 10.31
C GLN A 100 -14.02 6.63 10.44
N GLN A 101 -13.32 7.22 11.36
CA GLN A 101 -11.98 6.98 11.86
C GLN A 101 -11.41 5.57 11.59
N GLY A 102 -10.49 5.50 10.63
CA GLY A 102 -9.32 4.59 10.57
C GLY A 102 -9.46 3.08 10.77
N GLU A 103 -10.53 2.58 11.36
CA GLU A 103 -10.61 1.17 11.81
C GLU A 103 -10.58 0.16 10.65
N GLY A 104 -11.19 0.48 9.50
CA GLY A 104 -11.18 -0.43 8.35
C GLY A 104 -9.81 -0.58 7.70
N VAL A 105 -9.03 0.51 7.58
CA VAL A 105 -7.64 0.47 7.09
C VAL A 105 -6.76 -0.24 8.09
N MET A 106 -6.94 0.03 9.38
CA MET A 106 -6.23 -0.67 10.45
C MET A 106 -6.55 -2.16 10.46
N SER A 107 -7.77 -2.57 10.10
CA SER A 107 -8.13 -3.98 9.97
C SER A 107 -7.34 -4.67 8.86
N LEU A 108 -7.20 -4.06 7.68
CA LEU A 108 -6.36 -4.60 6.60
C LEU A 108 -4.90 -4.70 7.03
N ALA A 109 -4.34 -3.65 7.66
CA ALA A 109 -2.97 -3.67 8.15
C ALA A 109 -2.75 -4.75 9.21
N HIS A 110 -3.68 -4.91 10.17
CA HIS A 110 -3.63 -5.97 11.17
C HIS A 110 -3.70 -7.36 10.54
N SER A 111 -4.52 -7.54 9.48
CA SER A 111 -4.61 -8.82 8.78
C SER A 111 -3.29 -9.19 8.09
N PHE A 112 -2.59 -8.23 7.47
CA PHE A 112 -1.26 -8.46 6.92
C PHE A 112 -0.23 -8.77 8.01
N SER A 113 -0.25 -8.05 9.13
CA SER A 113 0.64 -8.33 10.26
C SER A 113 0.36 -9.72 10.85
N TYR A 114 -0.90 -10.11 10.96
CA TYR A 114 -1.29 -11.45 11.43
C TYR A 114 -0.84 -12.56 10.47
N ALA A 115 -0.89 -12.27 9.16
CA ALA A 115 -0.40 -13.18 8.12
C ALA A 115 1.13 -13.34 8.08
N GLY A 116 1.90 -12.54 8.84
CA GLY A 116 3.36 -12.64 8.94
C GLY A 116 4.14 -11.45 8.38
N ALA A 117 3.47 -10.37 7.99
CA ALA A 117 4.19 -9.15 7.59
C ALA A 117 4.84 -8.47 8.80
N SER A 118 6.17 -8.27 8.78
CA SER A 118 6.92 -7.62 9.85
C SER A 118 6.56 -6.15 10.01
N SER A 119 6.29 -5.45 8.90
CA SER A 119 5.81 -4.07 8.93
C SER A 119 4.78 -3.79 7.84
N VAL A 120 3.90 -2.83 8.11
CA VAL A 120 2.89 -2.36 7.16
C VAL A 120 2.92 -0.83 7.08
N LEU A 121 3.03 -0.30 5.86
CA LEU A 121 2.86 1.12 5.55
C LEU A 121 1.50 1.30 4.88
N MET A 122 0.71 2.22 5.38
CA MET A 122 -0.65 2.47 4.88
C MET A 122 -0.99 3.95 4.92
N SER A 123 -2.04 4.35 4.21
CA SER A 123 -2.66 5.68 4.36
C SER A 123 -3.91 5.61 5.22
N LEU A 124 -4.06 6.52 6.18
CA LEU A 124 -5.22 6.60 7.08
C LEU A 124 -6.46 7.24 6.44
N TRP A 125 -6.26 7.94 5.33
CA TRP A 125 -7.33 8.55 4.52
C TRP A 125 -6.89 8.63 3.06
N GLN A 126 -7.83 8.90 2.18
CA GLN A 126 -7.57 9.03 0.74
C GLN A 126 -6.64 10.22 0.47
N VAL A 127 -5.54 9.96 -0.21
CA VAL A 127 -4.60 10.95 -0.73
C VAL A 127 -4.71 10.94 -2.25
N ASN A 128 -4.48 12.07 -2.90
CA ASN A 128 -4.50 12.10 -4.35
C ASN A 128 -3.31 11.32 -4.94
N ASP A 129 -3.51 10.77 -6.13
CA ASP A 129 -2.55 9.91 -6.83
C ASP A 129 -1.17 10.57 -7.02
N PHE A 130 -1.15 11.87 -7.33
CA PHE A 130 0.10 12.61 -7.54
C PHE A 130 0.95 12.67 -6.27
N SER A 131 0.35 13.05 -5.15
CA SER A 131 1.07 13.13 -3.86
C SER A 131 1.53 11.76 -3.40
N THR A 132 0.66 10.75 -3.53
CA THR A 132 0.97 9.36 -3.21
C THR A 132 2.16 8.86 -4.02
N SER A 133 2.13 9.01 -5.34
CA SER A 133 3.22 8.59 -6.23
C SER A 133 4.55 9.27 -5.88
N GLN A 134 4.56 10.58 -5.60
CA GLN A 134 5.79 11.28 -5.20
C GLN A 134 6.34 10.77 -3.87
N ILE A 135 5.49 10.60 -2.86
CA ILE A 135 5.91 10.14 -1.54
C ILE A 135 6.42 8.71 -1.62
N MET A 136 5.73 7.83 -2.34
CA MET A 136 6.16 6.43 -2.48
C MET A 136 7.47 6.31 -3.25
N LYS A 137 7.66 7.05 -4.34
CA LYS A 137 8.95 7.09 -5.06
C LYS A 137 10.11 7.50 -4.13
N ASN A 138 9.94 8.58 -3.38
CA ASN A 138 10.96 9.04 -2.43
C ASN A 138 11.18 8.05 -1.28
N PHE A 139 10.12 7.39 -0.81
CA PHE A 139 10.21 6.35 0.21
C PHE A 139 11.09 5.20 -0.24
N TYR A 140 10.85 4.64 -1.42
CA TYR A 140 11.66 3.54 -1.94
C TYR A 140 13.10 3.95 -2.28
N LEU A 141 13.33 5.18 -2.78
CA LEU A 141 14.69 5.69 -2.96
C LEU A 141 15.46 5.77 -1.64
N ASN A 142 14.82 6.22 -0.57
CA ASN A 142 15.44 6.27 0.75
C ASN A 142 15.69 4.88 1.34
N LEU A 143 14.79 3.92 1.10
CA LEU A 143 15.00 2.51 1.47
C LEU A 143 16.21 1.92 0.73
N ALA A 144 16.30 2.13 -0.58
CA ALA A 144 17.43 1.67 -1.40
C ALA A 144 18.78 2.30 -0.98
N CYS A 145 18.74 3.47 -0.33
CA CYS A 145 19.91 4.10 0.30
C CYS A 145 20.23 3.54 1.70
N GLY A 146 19.59 2.46 2.14
CA GLY A 146 19.82 1.82 3.43
C GLY A 146 19.21 2.54 4.63
N SER A 147 18.26 3.46 4.43
CA SER A 147 17.53 4.08 5.53
C SER A 147 16.60 3.06 6.20
N SER A 148 16.42 3.16 7.53
CA SER A 148 15.34 2.45 8.20
C SER A 148 13.98 2.84 7.61
N LYS A 149 12.98 1.97 7.70
CA LYS A 149 11.64 2.18 7.13
C LYS A 149 11.01 3.48 7.63
N GLU A 150 11.12 3.74 8.94
CA GLU A 150 10.64 4.99 9.57
C GLU A 150 11.36 6.22 9.01
N LEU A 151 12.68 6.18 8.94
CA LEU A 151 13.48 7.30 8.44
C LEU A 151 13.23 7.54 6.95
N ALA A 152 13.05 6.47 6.18
CA ALA A 152 12.71 6.55 4.76
C ALA A 152 11.37 7.25 4.54
N LEU A 153 10.34 6.90 5.32
CA LEU A 153 9.03 7.56 5.26
C LEU A 153 9.11 9.03 5.69
N ARG A 154 9.82 9.31 6.79
CA ARG A 154 10.02 10.69 7.25
C ARG A 154 10.71 11.55 6.19
N LYS A 155 11.80 11.06 5.61
CA LYS A 155 12.54 11.75 4.54
C LYS A 155 11.65 11.96 3.33
N ALA A 156 10.90 10.94 2.88
CA ALA A 156 9.99 11.04 1.75
C ALA A 156 8.96 12.16 1.91
N LYS A 157 8.40 12.32 3.11
CA LYS A 157 7.48 13.42 3.41
C LYS A 157 8.18 14.79 3.41
N LEU A 158 9.40 14.88 3.95
CA LEU A 158 10.18 16.12 3.96
C LEU A 158 10.59 16.52 2.53
N ASP A 159 11.01 15.57 1.70
CA ASP A 159 11.36 15.80 0.31
C ASP A 159 10.15 16.27 -0.50
N TYR A 160 8.98 15.68 -0.25
CA TYR A 160 7.72 16.13 -0.83
C TYR A 160 7.40 17.60 -0.48
N LEU A 161 7.56 17.97 0.80
CA LEU A 161 7.32 19.34 1.27
C LEU A 161 8.37 20.34 0.76
N ALA A 162 9.60 19.90 0.55
CA ALA A 162 10.70 20.71 0.04
C ALA A 162 10.67 20.89 -1.49
N ASN A 163 9.89 20.10 -2.20
CA ASN A 163 9.82 20.17 -3.65
C ASN A 163 9.17 21.48 -4.12
N LYS A 164 9.95 22.34 -4.76
CA LYS A 164 9.52 23.66 -5.23
C LYS A 164 8.52 23.61 -6.38
N GLU A 165 8.38 22.47 -7.04
CA GLU A 165 7.38 22.25 -8.11
C GLU A 165 5.97 22.02 -7.52
N ASN A 166 5.89 21.67 -6.24
CA ASN A 166 4.61 21.48 -5.57
C ASN A 166 3.93 22.84 -5.32
N GLN A 167 2.69 22.95 -5.79
CA GLN A 167 1.87 24.14 -5.53
C GLN A 167 1.49 24.21 -4.05
N ALA A 168 1.29 25.41 -3.51
CA ALA A 168 0.93 25.63 -2.11
C ALA A 168 -0.28 24.80 -1.65
N ALA A 169 -1.24 24.53 -2.53
CA ALA A 169 -2.43 23.74 -2.21
C ALA A 169 -2.11 22.30 -1.80
N VAL A 170 -1.11 21.67 -2.44
CA VAL A 170 -0.74 20.27 -2.15
C VAL A 170 0.21 20.14 -0.95
N LEU A 171 0.68 21.24 -0.38
CA LEU A 171 1.48 21.23 0.86
C LEU A 171 0.62 21.09 2.12
N HIS A 172 -0.71 21.14 1.99
CA HIS A 172 -1.61 20.92 3.11
C HIS A 172 -1.44 19.48 3.65
N PRO A 173 -1.45 19.25 4.98
CA PRO A 173 -1.24 17.93 5.59
C PRO A 173 -2.14 16.81 5.05
N ALA A 174 -3.33 17.13 4.55
CA ALA A 174 -4.22 16.15 3.93
C ALA A 174 -3.57 15.37 2.77
N PHE A 175 -2.54 15.92 2.12
CA PHE A 175 -1.87 15.31 0.98
C PHE A 175 -0.64 14.46 1.32
N TRP A 176 -0.07 14.58 2.53
CA TRP A 176 1.17 13.89 2.88
C TRP A 176 1.17 13.24 4.27
N ALA A 177 0.35 13.74 5.20
CA ALA A 177 0.39 13.26 6.57
C ALA A 177 -0.34 11.92 6.77
N ALA A 178 -1.14 11.47 5.79
CA ALA A 178 -1.92 10.24 5.86
C ALA A 178 -1.09 8.98 6.04
N PHE A 179 0.13 8.95 5.52
CA PHE A 179 0.95 7.74 5.51
C PHE A 179 1.52 7.46 6.90
N VAL A 180 1.27 6.26 7.39
CA VAL A 180 1.78 5.76 8.67
C VAL A 180 2.36 4.38 8.49
N GLN A 181 3.35 4.06 9.31
CA GLN A 181 3.96 2.74 9.38
C GLN A 181 3.69 2.13 10.74
N THR A 182 3.47 0.82 10.76
CA THR A 182 3.35 0.00 11.97
C THR A 182 4.30 -1.21 11.87
N GLY A 183 4.68 -1.78 13.01
CA GLY A 183 5.56 -2.94 13.06
C GLY A 183 7.04 -2.59 13.09
N ASP A 184 7.87 -3.45 12.52
CA ASP A 184 9.32 -3.32 12.51
C ASP A 184 9.80 -2.13 11.68
N ILE A 185 10.77 -1.39 12.23
CA ILE A 185 11.33 -0.17 11.63
C ILE A 185 12.71 -0.35 11.01
N GLU A 186 13.35 -1.50 11.20
CA GLU A 186 14.72 -1.74 10.74
C GLU A 186 14.87 -1.58 9.22
N PRO A 187 16.10 -1.30 8.73
CA PRO A 187 16.38 -1.27 7.30
C PRO A 187 16.03 -2.57 6.61
N LEU A 188 15.71 -2.48 5.31
CA LEU A 188 15.53 -3.65 4.46
C LEU A 188 16.88 -4.06 3.85
N GLU A 189 17.11 -5.35 3.71
CA GLU A 189 18.17 -5.90 2.86
C GLU A 189 17.62 -6.01 1.43
N LEU A 190 17.93 -5.01 0.59
CA LEU A 190 17.46 -4.89 -0.80
C LEU A 190 18.52 -5.36 -1.80
#